data_d414590e2b2d4d4000cd2d9a9fd48c14
#
_entry.id   d414590e2b2d4d4000cd2d9a9fd48c14
#
_cell.length_a   1.000
_cell.length_b   1.000
_cell.length_c   1.000
_cell.angle_alpha   90.00
_cell.angle_beta   90.00
_cell.angle_gamma   90.00
#
_symmetry.space_group_name_H-M   'P 1'
#
loop_
_entity.id
_entity.type
_entity.pdbx_description
1 polymer ?
#
loop_
_entity_poly.entity_id
_entity_poly.type
_entity_poly.pdbx_seq_one_letter_code
_entity_poly.pdbx_strand_id
1 'polypeptide(L)'
;MHDDAWSFSQIDTFLQKLTPLSVWAKDEHAKCIVYTDRKKLETLYDDIDAVFASLEASPSSIAQDRISYHLKRLPRIPLTEKDTYEIIELFQFKKFLTNFRAICHEITPDIAERFALKPVAREATALLEQGGSDAETFFLADSYHPSLPEIRKRIVIVQELISKAKHTRDETILEQFDIALNEREFVIVDTSHVTENLTASPLVNLEPYDDNHFIVKPSLNAELIKLEQELEKLRNQEQLVEQEVITELSKVINTSLTEIHRAIEAIIRYDRARACALFITSYKLTRPCLSSNCLTLHDGRYIPCEEECTALGLAYTPLTISLQKNTTVLFGSNMGGKTVALKTLLFFQ
;
A
#
# COMPACT_ATOMS: atom_id res chain seq x y z
N MET A 1 -21.10 22.30 17.47
CA MET A 1 -22.46 21.75 17.64
C MET A 1 -22.60 20.30 17.16
N HIS A 2 -21.70 19.83 16.28
CA HIS A 2 -21.79 18.46 15.74
C HIS A 2 -21.23 17.41 16.68
N ASP A 3 -20.10 17.65 17.33
CA ASP A 3 -19.40 16.63 18.13
C ASP A 3 -20.21 16.17 19.35
N ASP A 4 -20.88 17.09 20.05
CA ASP A 4 -21.69 16.75 21.22
C ASP A 4 -22.95 15.95 20.86
N ALA A 5 -23.61 16.27 19.74
CA ALA A 5 -24.80 15.56 19.27
C ALA A 5 -24.45 14.15 18.76
N TRP A 6 -23.34 14.01 18.09
CA TRP A 6 -22.85 12.72 17.57
C TRP A 6 -22.42 11.80 18.71
N SER A 7 -21.65 12.32 19.66
CA SER A 7 -21.27 11.57 20.86
C SER A 7 -22.50 11.20 21.71
N PHE A 8 -23.45 12.13 21.89
CA PHE A 8 -24.69 11.85 22.63
C PHE A 8 -25.53 10.75 21.98
N SER A 9 -25.64 10.75 20.64
CA SER A 9 -26.40 9.75 19.88
C SER A 9 -25.59 8.47 19.58
N GLN A 10 -24.30 8.42 19.90
CA GLN A 10 -23.38 7.32 19.60
C GLN A 10 -23.28 6.99 18.10
N ILE A 11 -23.58 7.94 17.22
CA ILE A 11 -23.42 7.78 15.77
C ILE A 11 -21.97 7.54 15.40
N ASP A 12 -21.04 8.28 15.98
CA ASP A 12 -19.60 8.15 15.80
C ASP A 12 -19.13 6.71 16.05
N THR A 13 -19.51 6.14 17.17
CA THR A 13 -19.19 4.76 17.54
C THR A 13 -19.83 3.76 16.59
N PHE A 14 -21.06 4.01 16.15
CA PHE A 14 -21.76 3.16 15.20
C PHE A 14 -21.11 3.20 13.80
N LEU A 15 -20.77 4.39 13.31
CA LEU A 15 -20.14 4.57 12.00
C LEU A 15 -18.71 3.99 11.94
N GLN A 16 -18.01 3.86 13.07
CA GLN A 16 -16.71 3.16 13.14
C GLN A 16 -16.82 1.68 12.77
N LYS A 17 -18.00 1.08 12.90
CA LYS A 17 -18.26 -0.30 12.48
C LYS A 17 -18.38 -0.44 10.96
N LEU A 18 -18.64 0.65 10.24
CA LEU A 18 -18.64 0.73 8.78
C LEU A 18 -17.20 0.84 8.29
N THR A 19 -16.65 -0.24 7.74
CA THR A 19 -15.22 -0.28 7.38
C THR A 19 -15.04 -0.57 5.89
N PRO A 20 -14.79 0.46 5.06
CA PRO A 20 -14.27 0.26 3.71
C PRO A 20 -12.94 -0.49 3.74
N LEU A 21 -12.58 -1.16 2.67
CA LEU A 21 -11.39 -2.02 2.63
C LEU A 21 -10.16 -1.30 2.10
N SER A 22 -10.30 -0.50 1.04
CA SER A 22 -9.19 0.22 0.42
C SER A 22 -8.71 1.37 1.30
N VAL A 23 -7.41 1.65 1.25
CA VAL A 23 -6.82 2.78 1.99
C VAL A 23 -7.45 4.11 1.59
N TRP A 24 -7.79 4.28 0.31
CA TRP A 24 -8.39 5.49 -0.22
C TRP A 24 -9.82 5.74 0.29
N ALA A 25 -10.64 4.69 0.33
CA ALA A 25 -12.00 4.80 0.85
C ALA A 25 -12.02 4.96 2.38
N LYS A 26 -11.05 4.39 3.11
CA LYS A 26 -10.87 4.62 4.54
C LYS A 26 -10.54 6.08 4.85
N ASP A 27 -9.61 6.66 4.10
CA ASP A 27 -9.23 8.07 4.27
C ASP A 27 -10.42 9.01 3.99
N GLU A 28 -11.25 8.67 2.99
CA GLU A 28 -12.46 9.44 2.70
C GLU A 28 -13.54 9.25 3.78
N HIS A 29 -13.74 8.04 4.25
CA HIS A 29 -14.68 7.73 5.33
C HIS A 29 -14.31 8.44 6.64
N ALA A 30 -13.03 8.53 6.96
CA ALA A 30 -12.55 9.22 8.15
C ALA A 30 -12.85 10.73 8.17
N LYS A 31 -13.12 11.35 6.99
CA LYS A 31 -13.52 12.76 6.90
C LYS A 31 -14.92 13.03 7.41
N CYS A 32 -15.74 12.01 7.64
CA CYS A 32 -17.12 12.11 8.13
C CYS A 32 -17.96 13.17 7.40
N ILE A 33 -18.04 13.08 6.07
CA ILE A 33 -18.71 14.07 5.23
C ILE A 33 -20.24 13.98 5.41
N VAL A 34 -20.84 15.08 5.83
CA VAL A 34 -22.31 15.24 5.87
C VAL A 34 -22.82 15.77 4.53
N TYR A 35 -23.74 15.04 3.92
CA TYR A 35 -24.34 15.43 2.64
C TYR A 35 -25.60 16.27 2.88
N THR A 36 -25.58 17.51 2.41
CA THR A 36 -26.75 18.43 2.44
C THR A 36 -27.44 18.54 1.08
N ASP A 37 -26.78 18.10 0.01
CA ASP A 37 -27.33 18.10 -1.33
C ASP A 37 -28.15 16.84 -1.57
N ARG A 38 -29.44 16.99 -1.78
CA ARG A 38 -30.41 15.91 -2.03
C ARG A 38 -29.99 15.02 -3.21
N LYS A 39 -29.52 15.61 -4.32
CA LYS A 39 -29.14 14.84 -5.52
C LYS A 39 -27.93 13.95 -5.24
N LYS A 40 -26.94 14.49 -4.53
CA LYS A 40 -25.76 13.72 -4.14
C LYS A 40 -26.13 12.56 -3.20
N LEU A 41 -27.05 12.80 -2.28
CA LEU A 41 -27.52 11.80 -1.35
C LEU A 41 -28.33 10.70 -2.05
N GLU A 42 -29.24 11.07 -2.95
CA GLU A 42 -29.99 10.10 -3.77
C GLU A 42 -29.06 9.26 -4.65
N THR A 43 -28.04 9.86 -5.28
CA THR A 43 -27.01 9.14 -6.05
C THR A 43 -26.26 8.13 -5.17
N LEU A 44 -25.91 8.52 -3.94
CA LEU A 44 -25.25 7.63 -3.00
C LEU A 44 -26.14 6.43 -2.64
N TYR A 45 -27.42 6.66 -2.35
CA TYR A 45 -28.37 5.58 -2.08
C TYR A 45 -28.55 4.65 -3.27
N ASP A 46 -28.66 5.20 -4.47
CA ASP A 46 -28.76 4.42 -5.70
C ASP A 46 -27.51 3.56 -5.96
N ASP A 47 -26.34 4.07 -5.61
CA ASP A 47 -25.09 3.32 -5.68
C ASP A 47 -25.07 2.16 -4.68
N ILE A 48 -25.53 2.41 -3.46
CA ILE A 48 -25.63 1.40 -2.41
C ILE A 48 -26.63 0.31 -2.82
N ASP A 49 -27.80 0.69 -3.30
CA ASP A 49 -28.84 -0.24 -3.75
C ASP A 49 -28.36 -1.14 -4.90
N ALA A 50 -27.64 -0.55 -5.87
CA ALA A 50 -27.08 -1.31 -6.98
C ALA A 50 -26.07 -2.36 -6.52
N VAL A 51 -25.16 -1.98 -5.60
CA VAL A 51 -24.17 -2.93 -5.04
C VAL A 51 -24.88 -3.96 -4.17
N PHE A 52 -25.86 -3.56 -3.35
CA PHE A 52 -26.64 -4.47 -2.52
C PHE A 52 -27.33 -5.54 -3.37
N ALA A 53 -28.03 -5.14 -4.44
CA ALA A 53 -28.67 -6.07 -5.37
C ALA A 53 -27.66 -7.03 -6.02
N SER A 54 -26.47 -6.53 -6.40
CA SER A 54 -25.39 -7.38 -6.94
C SER A 54 -24.87 -8.39 -5.92
N LEU A 55 -24.77 -8.02 -4.64
CA LEU A 55 -24.35 -8.94 -3.56
C LEU A 55 -25.41 -9.99 -3.28
N GLU A 56 -26.70 -9.63 -3.30
CA GLU A 56 -27.80 -10.59 -3.11
C GLU A 56 -27.92 -11.60 -4.26
N ALA A 57 -27.67 -11.15 -5.50
CA ALA A 57 -27.67 -12.03 -6.66
C ALA A 57 -26.54 -13.07 -6.65
N SER A 58 -25.45 -12.79 -5.92
CA SER A 58 -24.28 -13.70 -5.79
C SER A 58 -23.75 -13.73 -4.37
N PRO A 59 -24.48 -14.27 -3.38
CA PRO A 59 -24.19 -14.09 -1.96
C PRO A 59 -22.93 -14.80 -1.46
N SER A 60 -22.41 -15.77 -2.18
CA SER A 60 -21.22 -16.54 -1.76
C SER A 60 -20.24 -16.71 -2.90
N SER A 61 -19.74 -15.63 -3.43
CA SER A 61 -18.88 -15.77 -4.57
C SER A 61 -17.41 -15.63 -4.19
N ILE A 62 -16.62 -16.57 -4.69
CA ILE A 62 -15.15 -16.45 -4.74
C ILE A 62 -14.75 -15.07 -5.31
N ALA A 63 -15.56 -14.50 -6.20
CA ALA A 63 -15.36 -13.15 -6.74
C ALA A 63 -15.39 -12.07 -5.64
N GLN A 64 -16.33 -12.16 -4.67
CA GLN A 64 -16.39 -11.19 -3.57
C GLN A 64 -15.17 -11.25 -2.64
N ASP A 65 -14.66 -12.45 -2.40
CA ASP A 65 -13.42 -12.63 -1.63
C ASP A 65 -12.20 -12.09 -2.38
N ARG A 66 -12.13 -12.31 -3.70
CA ARG A 66 -11.08 -11.76 -4.56
C ARG A 66 -11.14 -10.24 -4.63
N ILE A 67 -12.32 -9.66 -4.81
CA ILE A 67 -12.51 -8.20 -4.75
C ILE A 67 -12.03 -7.67 -3.40
N SER A 68 -12.44 -8.29 -2.30
CA SER A 68 -12.02 -7.91 -0.94
C SER A 68 -10.51 -8.00 -0.75
N TYR A 69 -9.89 -9.05 -1.29
CA TYR A 69 -8.45 -9.26 -1.26
C TYR A 69 -7.71 -8.12 -2.00
N HIS A 70 -8.13 -7.83 -3.22
CA HIS A 70 -7.48 -6.79 -4.04
C HIS A 70 -7.72 -5.38 -3.52
N LEU A 71 -8.93 -5.06 -2.99
CA LEU A 71 -9.20 -3.77 -2.35
C LEU A 71 -8.26 -3.48 -1.17
N LYS A 72 -8.02 -4.48 -0.31
CA LYS A 72 -7.09 -4.36 0.83
C LYS A 72 -5.64 -4.15 0.41
N ARG A 73 -5.26 -4.55 -0.80
CA ARG A 73 -3.88 -4.50 -1.31
C ARG A 73 -3.60 -3.28 -2.18
N LEU A 74 -4.59 -2.43 -2.45
CA LEU A 74 -4.36 -1.17 -3.14
C LEU A 74 -3.47 -0.27 -2.28
N PRO A 75 -2.26 0.11 -2.76
CA PRO A 75 -1.36 0.98 -2.02
C PRO A 75 -1.74 2.45 -2.19
N ARG A 76 -1.19 3.31 -1.34
CA ARG A 76 -1.10 4.74 -1.65
C ARG A 76 -0.03 4.93 -2.73
N ILE A 77 -0.31 5.82 -3.68
CA ILE A 77 0.59 6.20 -4.75
C ILE A 77 0.73 7.72 -4.79
N PRO A 78 1.85 8.26 -5.29
CA PRO A 78 1.98 9.69 -5.56
C PRO A 78 0.94 10.13 -6.60
N LEU A 79 0.30 11.28 -6.34
CA LEU A 79 -0.72 11.83 -7.23
C LEU A 79 -0.26 13.10 -7.98
N THR A 80 0.98 13.52 -7.75
CA THR A 80 1.61 14.66 -8.41
C THR A 80 2.64 14.19 -9.42
N GLU A 81 2.75 14.89 -10.53
CA GLU A 81 3.80 14.66 -11.52
C GLU A 81 5.19 14.84 -10.91
N LYS A 82 6.11 13.98 -11.30
CA LYS A 82 7.53 14.03 -10.93
C LYS A 82 8.40 13.82 -12.17
N ASP A 83 9.56 14.46 -12.21
CA ASP A 83 10.54 14.21 -13.26
C ASP A 83 10.98 12.74 -13.26
N THR A 84 11.20 12.20 -12.05
CA THR A 84 11.52 10.78 -11.83
C THR A 84 10.86 10.30 -10.56
N TYR A 85 10.29 9.09 -10.61
CA TYR A 85 9.77 8.37 -9.44
C TYR A 85 10.84 7.47 -8.86
N GLU A 86 10.82 7.27 -7.55
CA GLU A 86 11.67 6.28 -6.88
C GLU A 86 11.22 4.85 -7.24
N ILE A 87 12.13 3.88 -7.15
CA ILE A 87 11.83 2.47 -7.42
C ILE A 87 10.65 1.97 -6.57
N ILE A 88 10.56 2.40 -5.31
CA ILE A 88 9.45 2.06 -4.42
C ILE A 88 8.12 2.67 -4.89
N GLU A 89 8.13 3.86 -5.46
CA GLU A 89 6.95 4.51 -6.02
C GLU A 89 6.50 3.81 -7.30
N LEU A 90 7.44 3.44 -8.18
CA LEU A 90 7.16 2.62 -9.37
C LEU A 90 6.53 1.27 -8.98
N PHE A 91 7.05 0.64 -7.93
CA PHE A 91 6.45 -0.57 -7.36
C PHE A 91 5.02 -0.34 -6.86
N GLN A 92 4.76 0.79 -6.18
CA GLN A 92 3.42 1.14 -5.72
C GLN A 92 2.46 1.35 -6.91
N PHE A 93 2.89 2.02 -7.98
CA PHE A 93 2.10 2.14 -9.21
C PHE A 93 1.79 0.77 -9.84
N LYS A 94 2.79 -0.09 -10.00
CA LYS A 94 2.60 -1.46 -10.49
C LYS A 94 1.57 -2.20 -9.64
N LYS A 95 1.74 -2.20 -8.31
CA LYS A 95 0.86 -2.87 -7.37
C LYS A 95 -0.57 -2.32 -7.42
N PHE A 96 -0.73 -0.99 -7.54
CA PHE A 96 -2.03 -0.35 -7.69
C PHE A 96 -2.71 -0.81 -8.98
N LEU A 97 -2.04 -0.67 -10.13
CA LEU A 97 -2.62 -0.99 -11.44
C LEU A 97 -2.98 -2.47 -11.59
N THR A 98 -2.13 -3.37 -11.08
CA THR A 98 -2.38 -4.81 -11.11
C THR A 98 -3.60 -5.18 -10.24
N ASN A 99 -3.69 -4.66 -9.00
CA ASN A 99 -4.85 -4.93 -8.14
C ASN A 99 -6.12 -4.26 -8.67
N PHE A 100 -6.03 -3.05 -9.20
CA PHE A 100 -7.17 -2.36 -9.81
C PHE A 100 -7.71 -3.13 -11.03
N ARG A 101 -6.83 -3.60 -11.91
CA ARG A 101 -7.22 -4.45 -13.07
C ARG A 101 -7.91 -5.74 -12.62
N ALA A 102 -7.40 -6.38 -11.57
CA ALA A 102 -8.02 -7.58 -11.02
C ALA A 102 -9.42 -7.29 -10.46
N ILE A 103 -9.62 -6.18 -9.75
CA ILE A 103 -10.96 -5.74 -9.29
C ILE A 103 -11.90 -5.55 -10.48
N CYS A 104 -11.46 -4.84 -11.53
CA CYS A 104 -12.27 -4.61 -12.73
C CYS A 104 -12.69 -5.92 -13.41
N HIS A 105 -11.89 -6.97 -13.32
CA HIS A 105 -12.19 -8.27 -13.92
C HIS A 105 -13.23 -9.08 -13.13
N GLU A 106 -13.25 -8.95 -11.81
CA GLU A 106 -14.15 -9.72 -10.93
C GLU A 106 -15.53 -9.04 -10.76
N ILE A 107 -15.64 -7.74 -11.08
CA ILE A 107 -16.89 -6.97 -10.93
C ILE A 107 -17.84 -7.26 -12.11
N THR A 108 -19.15 -7.34 -11.83
CA THR A 108 -20.18 -7.50 -12.86
C THR A 108 -20.23 -6.29 -13.81
N PRO A 109 -20.60 -6.49 -15.10
CA PRO A 109 -20.62 -5.41 -16.08
C PRO A 109 -21.48 -4.20 -15.66
N ASP A 110 -22.62 -4.44 -15.04
CA ASP A 110 -23.53 -3.37 -14.60
C ASP A 110 -22.90 -2.48 -13.51
N ILE A 111 -22.20 -3.10 -12.55
CA ILE A 111 -21.45 -2.39 -11.52
C ILE A 111 -20.23 -1.69 -12.11
N ALA A 112 -19.52 -2.34 -13.04
CA ALA A 112 -18.37 -1.76 -13.71
C ALA A 112 -18.76 -0.48 -14.49
N GLU A 113 -19.88 -0.49 -15.20
CA GLU A 113 -20.41 0.67 -15.92
C GLU A 113 -20.82 1.77 -14.96
N ARG A 114 -21.62 1.45 -13.93
CA ARG A 114 -22.14 2.41 -12.95
C ARG A 114 -21.05 3.18 -12.22
N PHE A 115 -19.98 2.49 -11.83
CA PHE A 115 -18.85 3.09 -11.08
C PHE A 115 -17.69 3.50 -11.98
N ALA A 116 -17.79 3.32 -13.30
CA ALA A 116 -16.71 3.55 -14.26
C ALA A 116 -15.44 2.76 -13.95
N LEU A 117 -15.58 1.54 -13.43
CA LEU A 117 -14.49 0.62 -13.11
C LEU A 117 -14.04 -0.13 -14.36
N LYS A 118 -13.04 0.39 -15.02
CA LYS A 118 -12.41 -0.19 -16.21
C LYS A 118 -10.90 -0.09 -16.13
N PRO A 119 -10.15 -1.06 -16.68
CA PRO A 119 -8.68 -0.98 -16.69
C PRO A 119 -8.20 0.32 -17.33
N VAL A 120 -7.27 0.99 -16.64
CA VAL A 120 -6.68 2.28 -17.03
C VAL A 120 -5.18 2.15 -17.23
N ALA A 121 -4.53 3.18 -17.76
CA ALA A 121 -3.08 3.30 -17.86
C ALA A 121 -2.42 2.04 -18.49
N ARG A 122 -2.96 1.54 -19.61
CA ARG A 122 -2.52 0.27 -20.23
C ARG A 122 -1.04 0.27 -20.57
N GLU A 123 -0.54 1.37 -21.11
CA GLU A 123 0.86 1.51 -21.49
C GLU A 123 1.77 1.45 -20.24
N ALA A 124 1.45 2.24 -19.20
CA ALA A 124 2.19 2.20 -17.94
C ALA A 124 2.15 0.80 -17.30
N THR A 125 0.99 0.12 -17.34
CA THR A 125 0.87 -1.24 -16.84
C THR A 125 1.77 -2.21 -17.60
N ALA A 126 1.75 -2.17 -18.92
CA ALA A 126 2.56 -3.05 -19.78
C ALA A 126 4.06 -2.85 -19.53
N LEU A 127 4.50 -1.58 -19.43
CA LEU A 127 5.89 -1.26 -19.13
C LEU A 127 6.31 -1.72 -17.73
N LEU A 128 5.50 -1.45 -16.70
CA LEU A 128 5.80 -1.88 -15.33
C LEU A 128 5.79 -3.40 -15.14
N GLU A 129 5.13 -4.15 -16.02
CA GLU A 129 5.09 -5.61 -16.03
C GLU A 129 6.20 -6.27 -16.84
N GLN A 130 7.04 -5.54 -17.58
CA GLN A 130 8.16 -6.11 -18.34
C GLN A 130 9.16 -6.88 -17.45
N GLY A 131 9.32 -6.48 -16.21
CA GLY A 131 10.16 -7.19 -15.22
C GLY A 131 9.48 -8.40 -14.55
N GLY A 132 8.25 -8.73 -14.93
CA GLY A 132 7.44 -9.80 -14.37
C GLY A 132 6.06 -9.31 -13.94
N SER A 133 5.06 -10.17 -14.06
CA SER A 133 3.65 -9.84 -13.75
C SER A 133 3.31 -9.91 -12.25
N ASP A 134 4.24 -10.36 -11.40
CA ASP A 134 4.01 -10.44 -9.96
C ASP A 134 3.82 -9.04 -9.35
N ALA A 135 2.71 -8.88 -8.62
CA ALA A 135 2.37 -7.63 -7.92
C ALA A 135 3.16 -7.41 -6.62
N GLU A 136 3.91 -8.42 -6.14
CA GLU A 136 4.61 -8.35 -4.87
C GLU A 136 6.08 -7.95 -5.01
N THR A 137 6.60 -7.92 -6.23
CA THR A 137 7.99 -7.58 -6.50
C THR A 137 8.11 -6.58 -7.66
N PHE A 138 9.08 -5.69 -7.54
CA PHE A 138 9.51 -4.81 -8.63
C PHE A 138 11.02 -4.63 -8.55
N PHE A 139 11.67 -4.89 -9.66
CA PHE A 139 13.08 -4.62 -9.89
C PHE A 139 13.28 -4.29 -11.36
N LEU A 140 14.33 -3.56 -11.66
CA LEU A 140 14.69 -3.26 -13.04
C LEU A 140 15.34 -4.50 -13.67
N ALA A 141 14.49 -5.33 -14.28
CA ALA A 141 14.93 -6.54 -14.96
C ALA A 141 15.70 -6.23 -16.24
N ASP A 142 16.42 -7.21 -16.73
CA ASP A 142 17.20 -7.13 -17.98
C ASP A 142 16.32 -6.80 -19.20
N SER A 143 15.04 -7.11 -19.15
CA SER A 143 14.06 -6.83 -20.20
C SER A 143 13.73 -5.36 -20.41
N TYR A 144 14.07 -4.49 -19.45
CA TYR A 144 13.78 -3.06 -19.57
C TYR A 144 14.71 -2.33 -20.56
N HIS A 145 15.95 -2.80 -20.71
CA HIS A 145 16.89 -2.18 -21.64
C HIS A 145 17.86 -3.22 -22.22
N PRO A 146 18.14 -3.19 -23.54
CA PRO A 146 18.97 -4.21 -24.21
C PRO A 146 20.41 -4.27 -23.71
N SER A 147 20.95 -3.19 -23.15
CA SER A 147 22.32 -3.16 -22.62
C SER A 147 22.45 -3.75 -21.21
N LEU A 148 21.37 -3.83 -20.42
CA LEU A 148 21.43 -4.34 -19.03
C LEU A 148 21.97 -5.76 -18.92
N PRO A 149 21.52 -6.74 -19.73
CA PRO A 149 22.01 -8.11 -19.66
C PRO A 149 23.53 -8.21 -19.88
N GLU A 150 24.06 -7.45 -20.84
CA GLU A 150 25.48 -7.46 -21.17
C GLU A 150 26.33 -6.83 -20.08
N ILE A 151 25.90 -5.67 -19.57
CA ILE A 151 26.58 -4.96 -18.48
C ILE A 151 26.62 -5.86 -17.24
N ARG A 152 25.49 -6.41 -16.81
CA ARG A 152 25.37 -7.28 -15.63
C ARG A 152 26.18 -8.56 -15.75
N LYS A 153 26.16 -9.19 -16.94
CA LYS A 153 26.99 -10.34 -17.22
C LYS A 153 28.48 -10.00 -17.11
N ARG A 154 28.89 -8.84 -17.62
CA ARG A 154 30.27 -8.39 -17.53
C ARG A 154 30.68 -8.09 -16.07
N ILE A 155 29.79 -7.49 -15.28
CA ILE A 155 30.00 -7.24 -13.85
C ILE A 155 30.29 -8.57 -13.12
N VAL A 156 29.50 -9.61 -13.34
CA VAL A 156 29.70 -10.92 -12.73
C VAL A 156 31.07 -11.50 -13.12
N ILE A 157 31.43 -11.45 -14.41
CA ILE A 157 32.73 -11.95 -14.87
C ILE A 157 33.89 -11.21 -14.21
N VAL A 158 33.83 -9.89 -14.14
CA VAL A 158 34.89 -9.07 -13.50
C VAL A 158 34.97 -9.35 -12.00
N GLN A 159 33.84 -9.51 -11.32
CA GLN A 159 33.81 -9.91 -9.90
C GLN A 159 34.46 -11.27 -9.65
N GLU A 160 34.21 -12.27 -10.52
CA GLU A 160 34.87 -13.56 -10.46
C GLU A 160 36.39 -13.46 -10.68
N LEU A 161 36.82 -12.59 -11.63
CA LEU A 161 38.24 -12.35 -11.86
C LEU A 161 38.93 -11.69 -10.66
N ILE A 162 38.27 -10.69 -10.04
CA ILE A 162 38.75 -10.06 -8.81
C ILE A 162 38.89 -11.12 -7.69
N SER A 163 37.87 -11.95 -7.50
CA SER A 163 37.88 -12.98 -6.48
C SER A 163 39.04 -13.98 -6.69
N LYS A 164 39.26 -14.43 -7.94
CA LYS A 164 40.39 -15.31 -8.28
C LYS A 164 41.75 -14.64 -8.05
N ALA A 165 41.89 -13.38 -8.49
CA ALA A 165 43.15 -12.65 -8.31
C ALA A 165 43.47 -12.43 -6.82
N LYS A 166 42.45 -12.13 -6.00
CA LYS A 166 42.59 -12.03 -4.54
C LYS A 166 42.99 -13.35 -3.93
N HIS A 167 42.34 -14.45 -4.30
CA HIS A 167 42.66 -15.79 -3.80
C HIS A 167 44.10 -16.19 -4.13
N THR A 168 44.52 -16.04 -5.39
CA THR A 168 45.91 -16.32 -5.82
C THR A 168 46.95 -15.47 -5.06
N ARG A 169 46.65 -14.20 -4.82
CA ARG A 169 47.47 -13.28 -4.02
C ARG A 169 47.61 -13.82 -2.58
N ASP A 170 46.49 -14.18 -1.96
CA ASP A 170 46.44 -14.61 -0.56
C ASP A 170 47.14 -15.97 -0.37
N GLU A 171 46.99 -16.89 -1.34
CA GLU A 171 47.74 -18.15 -1.38
C GLU A 171 49.25 -17.89 -1.50
N THR A 172 49.66 -16.95 -2.36
CA THR A 172 51.10 -16.60 -2.50
C THR A 172 51.66 -16.00 -1.21
N ILE A 173 50.89 -15.16 -0.49
CA ILE A 173 51.26 -14.58 0.80
C ILE A 173 51.41 -15.70 1.85
N LEU A 174 50.46 -16.64 1.89
CA LEU A 174 50.49 -17.77 2.80
C LEU A 174 51.72 -18.70 2.54
N GLU A 175 51.96 -19.03 1.27
CA GLU A 175 53.10 -19.90 0.89
C GLU A 175 54.44 -19.25 1.17
N GLN A 176 54.60 -17.95 0.96
CA GLN A 176 55.88 -17.25 1.12
C GLN A 176 56.20 -16.86 2.56
N PHE A 177 55.19 -16.52 3.34
CA PHE A 177 55.38 -15.92 4.67
C PHE A 177 54.68 -16.66 5.80
N ASP A 178 53.94 -17.73 5.51
CA ASP A 178 53.13 -18.48 6.49
C ASP A 178 52.10 -17.56 7.20
N ILE A 179 51.57 -16.56 6.45
CA ILE A 179 50.60 -15.57 6.92
C ILE A 179 49.27 -15.79 6.24
N ALA A 180 48.24 -16.18 7.03
CA ALA A 180 46.87 -16.28 6.58
C ALA A 180 46.11 -14.97 6.85
N LEU A 181 45.66 -14.31 5.80
CA LEU A 181 44.83 -13.11 5.91
C LEU A 181 43.41 -13.47 6.39
N ASN A 182 42.80 -12.61 7.18
CA ASN A 182 41.42 -12.79 7.62
C ASN A 182 40.43 -12.27 6.55
N GLU A 183 39.12 -12.40 6.79
CA GLU A 183 38.06 -11.93 5.90
C GLU A 183 38.10 -10.40 5.61
N ARG A 184 38.80 -9.63 6.44
CA ARG A 184 39.00 -8.18 6.25
C ARG A 184 40.30 -7.83 5.53
N GLU A 185 40.95 -8.87 4.95
CA GLU A 185 42.18 -8.75 4.20
C GLU A 185 43.37 -8.19 5.04
N PHE A 186 43.47 -8.52 6.32
CA PHE A 186 44.65 -8.20 7.14
C PHE A 186 44.87 -9.27 8.20
N VAL A 187 46.07 -9.24 8.80
CA VAL A 187 46.40 -10.00 9.99
C VAL A 187 47.31 -9.15 10.89
N ILE A 188 47.21 -9.36 12.21
CA ILE A 188 48.13 -8.73 13.19
C ILE A 188 49.19 -9.79 13.54
N VAL A 189 50.43 -9.41 13.38
CA VAL A 189 51.59 -10.28 13.68
C VAL A 189 52.45 -9.63 14.74
N ASP A 190 53.11 -10.45 15.59
CA ASP A 190 54.08 -9.99 16.54
C ASP A 190 55.36 -9.52 15.83
N THR A 191 56.05 -8.52 16.41
CA THR A 191 57.31 -7.99 15.86
C THR A 191 58.35 -9.08 15.61
N SER A 192 58.36 -10.17 16.39
CA SER A 192 59.25 -11.33 16.19
C SER A 192 59.01 -12.08 14.88
N HIS A 193 57.85 -11.98 14.29
CA HIS A 193 57.48 -12.59 13.00
C HIS A 193 57.81 -11.70 11.80
N VAL A 194 58.18 -10.44 12.04
CA VAL A 194 58.53 -9.47 10.99
C VAL A 194 59.95 -9.74 10.53
N THR A 195 60.11 -10.47 9.44
CA THR A 195 61.41 -10.77 8.81
C THR A 195 61.79 -9.68 7.78
N GLU A 196 63.11 -9.63 7.48
CA GLU A 196 63.59 -8.74 6.39
C GLU A 196 62.90 -9.04 5.05
N ASN A 197 62.63 -10.31 4.76
CA ASN A 197 61.95 -10.77 3.56
C ASN A 197 60.46 -10.26 3.53
N LEU A 198 59.80 -10.22 4.65
CA LEU A 198 58.43 -9.71 4.74
C LEU A 198 58.39 -8.19 4.55
N THR A 199 59.38 -7.47 5.14
CA THR A 199 59.48 -6.02 5.06
C THR A 199 59.84 -5.53 3.64
N ALA A 200 60.66 -6.31 2.93
CA ALA A 200 61.11 -5.96 1.57
C ALA A 200 60.15 -6.48 0.48
N SER A 201 59.12 -7.19 0.84
CA SER A 201 58.18 -7.80 -0.12
C SER A 201 57.25 -6.76 -0.76
N PRO A 202 57.07 -6.76 -2.09
CA PRO A 202 56.09 -5.94 -2.76
C PRO A 202 54.66 -6.49 -2.61
N LEU A 203 54.46 -7.68 -2.01
CA LEU A 203 53.16 -8.33 -1.89
C LEU A 203 52.38 -7.86 -0.69
N VAL A 204 53.03 -7.29 0.31
CA VAL A 204 52.42 -6.90 1.57
C VAL A 204 52.87 -5.49 2.00
N ASN A 205 52.01 -4.81 2.71
CA ASN A 205 52.31 -3.56 3.41
C ASN A 205 52.26 -3.80 4.92
N LEU A 206 53.27 -3.32 5.63
CA LEU A 206 53.39 -3.40 7.08
C LEU A 206 53.05 -2.04 7.68
N GLU A 207 52.05 -1.99 8.56
CA GLU A 207 51.68 -0.82 9.34
C GLU A 207 51.89 -1.12 10.83
N PRO A 208 52.59 -0.24 11.62
CA PRO A 208 52.69 -0.48 13.07
C PRO A 208 51.29 -0.38 13.72
N TYR A 209 51.00 -1.38 14.57
CA TYR A 209 49.74 -1.43 15.30
C TYR A 209 49.93 -0.95 16.75
N ASP A 210 50.91 -1.47 17.43
CA ASP A 210 51.39 -1.07 18.75
C ASP A 210 52.90 -1.31 18.90
N ASP A 211 53.42 -1.17 20.12
CA ASP A 211 54.85 -1.34 20.38
C ASP A 211 55.41 -2.73 20.02
N ASN A 212 54.56 -3.77 19.98
CA ASN A 212 54.94 -5.16 19.78
C ASN A 212 54.31 -5.83 18.56
N HIS A 213 53.38 -5.14 17.84
CA HIS A 213 52.63 -5.76 16.75
C HIS A 213 52.60 -4.90 15.49
N PHE A 214 52.51 -5.55 14.36
CA PHE A 214 52.30 -4.96 13.03
C PHE A 214 51.04 -5.52 12.39
N ILE A 215 50.34 -4.67 11.65
CA ILE A 215 49.27 -5.08 10.73
C ILE A 215 49.91 -5.36 9.39
N VAL A 216 49.71 -6.59 8.91
CA VAL A 216 50.10 -7.03 7.56
C VAL A 216 48.84 -6.91 6.68
N LYS A 217 48.94 -6.10 5.63
CA LYS A 217 47.89 -5.92 4.60
C LYS A 217 48.50 -6.35 3.26
N PRO A 218 47.70 -6.97 2.37
CA PRO A 218 48.16 -7.22 1.01
C PRO A 218 48.38 -5.90 0.26
N SER A 219 49.43 -5.85 -0.54
CA SER A 219 49.66 -4.73 -1.45
C SER A 219 48.65 -4.78 -2.63
N LEU A 220 48.24 -3.63 -3.10
CA LEU A 220 47.46 -3.50 -4.32
C LEU A 220 48.36 -3.76 -5.52
N ASN A 221 48.07 -4.79 -6.29
CA ASN A 221 48.77 -5.04 -7.55
C ASN A 221 48.08 -4.29 -8.71
N ALA A 222 48.82 -4.01 -9.78
CA ALA A 222 48.28 -3.26 -10.92
C ALA A 222 47.10 -3.94 -11.64
N GLU A 223 47.04 -5.30 -11.55
CA GLU A 223 45.96 -6.08 -12.15
C GLU A 223 44.64 -5.89 -11.36
N LEU A 224 44.68 -6.04 -10.04
CA LEU A 224 43.51 -5.82 -9.18
C LEU A 224 43.01 -4.40 -9.31
N ILE A 225 43.89 -3.39 -9.35
CA ILE A 225 43.48 -1.98 -9.55
C ILE A 225 42.73 -1.82 -10.87
N LYS A 226 43.20 -2.43 -11.96
CA LYS A 226 42.53 -2.35 -13.26
C LYS A 226 41.16 -3.04 -13.24
N LEU A 227 41.05 -4.20 -12.62
CA LEU A 227 39.77 -4.92 -12.50
C LEU A 227 38.76 -4.16 -11.64
N GLU A 228 39.19 -3.56 -10.54
CA GLU A 228 38.33 -2.73 -9.69
C GLU A 228 37.84 -1.47 -10.41
N GLN A 229 38.74 -0.82 -11.17
CA GLN A 229 38.36 0.31 -12.02
C GLN A 229 37.39 -0.09 -13.14
N GLU A 230 37.54 -1.27 -13.74
CA GLU A 230 36.60 -1.80 -14.73
C GLU A 230 35.25 -2.08 -14.08
N LEU A 231 35.22 -2.67 -12.91
CA LEU A 231 34.00 -2.95 -12.16
C LEU A 231 33.26 -1.64 -11.82
N GLU A 232 33.97 -0.63 -11.36
CA GLU A 232 33.39 0.69 -11.07
C GLU A 232 32.79 1.34 -12.31
N LYS A 233 33.49 1.30 -13.45
CA LYS A 233 32.97 1.80 -14.72
C LYS A 233 31.68 1.08 -15.15
N LEU A 234 31.65 -0.25 -15.02
CA LEU A 234 30.47 -1.04 -15.36
C LEU A 234 29.27 -0.74 -14.45
N ARG A 235 29.51 -0.57 -13.15
CA ARG A 235 28.45 -0.17 -12.20
C ARG A 235 27.90 1.23 -12.51
N ASN A 236 28.76 2.18 -12.86
CA ASN A 236 28.35 3.50 -13.27
C ASN A 236 27.54 3.45 -14.58
N GLN A 237 27.92 2.59 -15.53
CA GLN A 237 27.13 2.38 -16.75
C GLN A 237 25.78 1.74 -16.47
N GLU A 238 25.72 0.73 -15.60
CA GLU A 238 24.46 0.13 -15.16
C GLU A 238 23.53 1.19 -14.55
N GLN A 239 24.04 1.99 -13.63
CA GLN A 239 23.27 3.05 -12.98
C GLN A 239 22.72 4.09 -13.95
N LEU A 240 23.51 4.49 -14.97
CA LEU A 240 23.04 5.42 -16.01
C LEU A 240 21.89 4.84 -16.82
N VAL A 241 22.02 3.59 -17.25
CA VAL A 241 20.95 2.89 -18.00
C VAL A 241 19.70 2.69 -17.14
N GLU A 242 19.86 2.33 -15.86
CA GLU A 242 18.73 2.23 -14.93
C GLU A 242 18.04 3.58 -14.74
N GLN A 243 18.78 4.69 -14.68
CA GLN A 243 18.19 6.02 -14.59
C GLN A 243 17.43 6.43 -15.85
N GLU A 244 17.91 6.02 -17.04
CA GLU A 244 17.18 6.22 -18.30
C GLU A 244 15.85 5.48 -18.29
N VAL A 245 15.84 4.21 -17.86
CA VAL A 245 14.62 3.39 -17.72
C VAL A 245 13.65 4.03 -16.72
N ILE A 246 14.12 4.45 -15.55
CA ILE A 246 13.28 5.11 -14.53
C ILE A 246 12.66 6.38 -15.11
N THR A 247 13.42 7.17 -15.86
CA THR A 247 12.93 8.41 -16.47
C THR A 247 11.84 8.12 -17.51
N GLU A 248 12.01 7.09 -18.33
CA GLU A 248 11.00 6.67 -19.32
C GLU A 248 9.72 6.18 -18.64
N LEU A 249 9.82 5.29 -17.65
CA LEU A 249 8.69 4.84 -16.85
C LEU A 249 7.95 6.01 -16.20
N SER A 250 8.70 6.97 -15.65
CA SER A 250 8.14 8.16 -15.02
C SER A 250 7.33 9.02 -15.98
N LYS A 251 7.81 9.22 -17.20
CA LYS A 251 7.09 9.96 -18.26
C LYS A 251 5.76 9.27 -18.60
N VAL A 252 5.76 7.96 -18.78
CA VAL A 252 4.54 7.21 -19.13
C VAL A 252 3.54 7.20 -17.97
N ILE A 253 4.00 7.12 -16.73
CA ILE A 253 3.15 7.26 -15.55
C ILE A 253 2.52 8.65 -15.50
N ASN A 254 3.30 9.72 -15.70
CA ASN A 254 2.79 11.10 -15.69
C ASN A 254 1.67 11.29 -16.73
N THR A 255 1.81 10.79 -17.93
CA THR A 255 0.75 10.85 -18.95
C THR A 255 -0.53 10.12 -18.54
N SER A 256 -0.40 9.12 -17.68
CA SER A 256 -1.51 8.27 -17.20
C SER A 256 -2.13 8.77 -15.88
N LEU A 257 -1.56 9.77 -15.20
CA LEU A 257 -2.01 10.21 -13.86
C LEU A 257 -3.48 10.61 -13.82
N THR A 258 -3.99 11.29 -14.85
CA THR A 258 -5.41 11.68 -14.91
C THR A 258 -6.34 10.47 -14.92
N GLU A 259 -5.98 9.40 -15.64
CA GLU A 259 -6.76 8.16 -15.66
C GLU A 259 -6.66 7.44 -14.30
N ILE A 260 -5.49 7.44 -13.69
CA ILE A 260 -5.24 6.84 -12.38
C ILE A 260 -6.06 7.58 -11.29
N HIS A 261 -6.12 8.91 -11.32
CA HIS A 261 -6.97 9.69 -10.41
C HIS A 261 -8.45 9.29 -10.51
N ARG A 262 -8.98 9.20 -11.73
CA ARG A 262 -10.36 8.75 -11.95
C ARG A 262 -10.59 7.32 -11.45
N ALA A 263 -9.61 6.44 -11.61
CA ALA A 263 -9.68 5.08 -11.07
C ALA A 263 -9.74 5.07 -9.53
N ILE A 264 -8.99 5.93 -8.86
CA ILE A 264 -9.04 6.08 -7.40
C ILE A 264 -10.40 6.59 -6.95
N GLU A 265 -10.95 7.61 -7.61
CA GLU A 265 -12.29 8.13 -7.31
C GLU A 265 -13.37 7.05 -7.49
N ALA A 266 -13.26 6.25 -8.56
CA ALA A 266 -14.13 5.11 -8.81
C ALA A 266 -14.05 4.05 -7.70
N ILE A 267 -12.85 3.73 -7.24
CA ILE A 267 -12.62 2.80 -6.12
C ILE A 267 -13.20 3.34 -4.82
N ILE A 268 -12.98 4.61 -4.50
CA ILE A 268 -13.53 5.24 -3.28
C ILE A 268 -15.06 5.12 -3.29
N ARG A 269 -15.70 5.48 -4.40
CA ARG A 269 -17.15 5.45 -4.56
C ARG A 269 -17.70 4.02 -4.45
N TYR A 270 -17.08 3.05 -5.13
CA TYR A 270 -17.48 1.65 -5.11
C TYR A 270 -17.27 1.00 -3.74
N ASP A 271 -16.10 1.13 -3.15
CA ASP A 271 -15.76 0.47 -1.88
C ASP A 271 -16.61 1.01 -0.71
N ARG A 272 -16.95 2.32 -0.73
CA ARG A 272 -17.91 2.91 0.20
C ARG A 272 -19.30 2.32 0.02
N ALA A 273 -19.81 2.29 -1.21
CA ALA A 273 -21.14 1.71 -1.50
C ALA A 273 -21.19 0.24 -1.09
N ARG A 274 -20.10 -0.52 -1.34
CA ARG A 274 -19.97 -1.92 -0.93
C ARG A 274 -19.95 -2.08 0.59
N ALA A 275 -19.19 -1.25 1.30
CA ALA A 275 -19.16 -1.28 2.76
C ALA A 275 -20.56 -0.99 3.34
N CYS A 276 -21.28 0.01 2.79
CA CYS A 276 -22.66 0.32 3.18
C CYS A 276 -23.62 -0.86 2.87
N ALA A 277 -23.52 -1.48 1.70
CA ALA A 277 -24.36 -2.62 1.34
C ALA A 277 -24.18 -3.81 2.29
N LEU A 278 -22.94 -4.14 2.65
CA LEU A 278 -22.65 -5.18 3.66
C LEU A 278 -23.16 -4.79 5.05
N PHE A 279 -23.07 -3.51 5.39
CA PHE A 279 -23.56 -2.98 6.64
C PHE A 279 -25.10 -3.05 6.75
N ILE A 280 -25.79 -2.72 5.65
CA ILE A 280 -27.24 -2.88 5.51
C ILE A 280 -27.66 -4.35 5.78
N THR A 281 -26.96 -5.31 5.17
CA THR A 281 -27.23 -6.74 5.40
C THR A 281 -27.03 -7.12 6.87
N SER A 282 -25.94 -6.68 7.49
CA SER A 282 -25.59 -7.03 8.87
C SER A 282 -26.59 -6.48 9.89
N TYR A 283 -27.04 -5.25 9.70
CA TYR A 283 -27.93 -4.55 10.63
C TYR A 283 -29.39 -4.50 10.19
N LYS A 284 -29.72 -5.09 9.04
CA LYS A 284 -31.08 -5.09 8.44
C LYS A 284 -31.63 -3.65 8.31
N LEU A 285 -30.81 -2.79 7.72
CA LEU A 285 -31.18 -1.39 7.52
C LEU A 285 -32.03 -1.21 6.25
N THR A 286 -32.74 -0.10 6.16
CA THR A 286 -33.60 0.24 5.02
C THR A 286 -33.24 1.61 4.50
N ARG A 287 -33.42 1.84 3.18
CA ARG A 287 -33.25 3.15 2.56
C ARG A 287 -34.26 4.15 3.10
N PRO A 288 -33.83 5.34 3.60
CA PRO A 288 -34.75 6.37 4.05
C PRO A 288 -35.41 7.09 2.87
N CYS A 289 -36.69 7.54 3.07
CA CYS A 289 -37.36 8.41 2.14
C CYS A 289 -37.10 9.87 2.53
N LEU A 290 -36.48 10.65 1.65
CA LEU A 290 -36.15 12.03 1.91
C LEU A 290 -37.42 12.92 1.86
N SER A 291 -37.78 13.53 2.99
CA SER A 291 -38.91 14.47 3.13
C SER A 291 -38.39 15.83 3.61
N SER A 292 -39.06 16.90 3.22
CA SER A 292 -38.74 18.29 3.64
C SER A 292 -39.47 18.74 4.89
N ASN A 293 -40.59 18.11 5.24
CA ASN A 293 -41.54 18.71 6.19
C ASN A 293 -41.94 17.81 7.36
N CYS A 294 -41.52 16.57 7.38
CA CYS A 294 -41.81 15.63 8.47
C CYS A 294 -40.68 14.68 8.73
N LEU A 295 -40.56 14.27 9.96
CA LEU A 295 -39.70 13.14 10.37
C LEU A 295 -40.62 12.02 10.89
N THR A 296 -40.64 10.89 10.20
CA THR A 296 -41.44 9.74 10.58
C THR A 296 -40.54 8.53 10.68
N LEU A 297 -40.56 7.86 11.82
CA LEU A 297 -39.91 6.59 12.05
C LEU A 297 -40.97 5.51 12.23
N HIS A 298 -40.87 4.43 11.49
CA HIS A 298 -41.61 3.19 11.71
C HIS A 298 -40.62 2.12 12.18
N ASP A 299 -40.82 1.63 13.40
CA ASP A 299 -39.96 0.64 14.03
C ASP A 299 -38.46 1.03 14.00
N GLY A 300 -38.19 2.31 14.26
CA GLY A 300 -36.84 2.88 14.30
C GLY A 300 -36.00 2.21 15.41
N ARG A 301 -34.91 1.59 15.03
CA ARG A 301 -34.05 0.84 15.92
C ARG A 301 -32.82 1.67 16.29
N TYR A 302 -32.69 2.05 17.55
CA TYR A 302 -31.46 2.63 18.07
C TYR A 302 -30.46 1.51 18.36
N ILE A 303 -29.65 1.18 17.36
CA ILE A 303 -28.76 0.01 17.37
C ILE A 303 -27.88 -0.11 18.63
N PRO A 304 -27.21 0.98 19.12
CA PRO A 304 -26.42 0.88 20.34
C PRO A 304 -27.21 0.35 21.56
N CYS A 305 -28.43 0.84 21.76
CA CYS A 305 -29.29 0.37 22.86
C CYS A 305 -29.82 -1.03 22.63
N GLU A 306 -30.14 -1.41 21.38
CA GLU A 306 -30.58 -2.75 21.03
C GLU A 306 -29.48 -3.80 21.29
N GLU A 307 -28.21 -3.47 20.97
CA GLU A 307 -27.05 -4.32 21.27
C GLU A 307 -26.84 -4.47 22.79
N GLU A 308 -26.96 -3.38 23.56
CA GLU A 308 -26.89 -3.42 25.01
C GLU A 308 -28.01 -4.28 25.64
N CYS A 309 -29.24 -4.11 25.16
CA CYS A 309 -30.38 -4.94 25.62
C CYS A 309 -30.14 -6.42 25.31
N THR A 310 -29.66 -6.72 24.11
CA THR A 310 -29.37 -8.10 23.69
C THR A 310 -28.27 -8.72 24.58
N ALA A 311 -27.20 -7.96 24.87
CA ALA A 311 -26.10 -8.43 25.73
C ALA A 311 -26.58 -8.73 27.18
N LEU A 312 -27.60 -8.00 27.65
CA LEU A 312 -28.20 -8.17 28.97
C LEU A 312 -29.36 -9.15 29.00
N GLY A 313 -29.75 -9.76 27.86
CA GLY A 313 -30.89 -10.63 27.74
C GLY A 313 -32.24 -9.90 27.89
N LEU A 314 -32.28 -8.60 27.67
CA LEU A 314 -33.49 -7.77 27.76
C LEU A 314 -34.14 -7.59 26.40
N ALA A 315 -35.47 -7.41 26.39
CA ALA A 315 -36.21 -7.09 25.19
C ALA A 315 -36.05 -5.64 24.81
N TYR A 316 -35.74 -5.36 23.53
CA TYR A 316 -35.70 -4.03 22.96
C TYR A 316 -36.99 -3.73 22.22
N THR A 317 -37.56 -2.51 22.38
CA THR A 317 -38.76 -2.08 21.67
C THR A 317 -38.42 -0.95 20.70
N PRO A 318 -38.56 -1.15 19.37
CA PRO A 318 -38.34 -0.12 18.36
C PRO A 318 -39.26 1.10 18.56
N LEU A 319 -38.83 2.29 18.09
CA LEU A 319 -39.58 3.53 18.21
C LEU A 319 -40.39 3.78 16.94
N THR A 320 -41.73 3.93 17.09
CA THR A 320 -42.61 4.46 16.04
C THR A 320 -43.10 5.84 16.44
N ILE A 321 -42.74 6.87 15.66
CA ILE A 321 -43.10 8.26 15.93
C ILE A 321 -43.22 9.04 14.63
N SER A 322 -44.17 10.03 14.60
CA SER A 322 -44.33 10.97 13.50
C SER A 322 -44.30 12.40 14.02
N LEU A 323 -43.34 13.18 13.54
CA LEU A 323 -43.16 14.60 13.86
C LEU A 323 -43.51 15.43 12.65
N GLN A 324 -44.74 15.99 12.66
CA GLN A 324 -45.31 16.75 11.55
C GLN A 324 -45.42 18.25 11.82
N LYS A 325 -45.10 18.68 13.05
CA LYS A 325 -45.21 20.08 13.51
C LYS A 325 -43.87 20.63 13.92
N ASN A 326 -43.77 21.94 13.89
CA ASN A 326 -42.50 22.64 14.27
C ASN A 326 -42.11 22.44 15.75
N THR A 327 -43.04 22.07 16.61
CA THR A 327 -42.78 21.82 18.01
C THR A 327 -43.53 20.59 18.46
N THR A 328 -42.80 19.64 19.06
CA THR A 328 -43.34 18.45 19.71
C THR A 328 -42.81 18.37 21.13
N VAL A 329 -43.66 18.11 22.09
CA VAL A 329 -43.27 17.96 23.51
C VAL A 329 -43.29 16.48 23.86
N LEU A 330 -42.17 15.96 24.32
CA LEU A 330 -42.01 14.61 24.83
C LEU A 330 -42.08 14.65 26.36
N PHE A 331 -43.10 14.01 26.96
CA PHE A 331 -43.20 13.88 28.41
C PHE A 331 -43.41 12.44 28.86
N GLY A 332 -43.10 12.14 30.10
CA GLY A 332 -43.25 10.81 30.67
C GLY A 332 -42.51 10.70 32.00
N SER A 333 -42.68 9.56 32.69
CA SER A 333 -42.01 9.26 33.95
C SER A 333 -40.47 9.19 33.82
N ASN A 334 -39.75 9.34 34.92
CA ASN A 334 -38.34 9.00 34.95
C ASN A 334 -38.19 7.50 34.63
N MET A 335 -37.15 7.13 33.84
CA MET A 335 -36.96 5.78 33.28
C MET A 335 -37.95 5.37 32.17
N GLY A 336 -38.83 6.26 31.70
CA GLY A 336 -39.79 5.99 30.64
C GLY A 336 -39.23 6.06 29.22
N GLY A 337 -37.92 5.92 29.02
CA GLY A 337 -37.28 5.86 27.69
C GLY A 337 -37.15 7.19 26.94
N LYS A 338 -37.47 8.36 27.55
CA LYS A 338 -37.41 9.68 26.92
C LYS A 338 -36.04 9.98 26.26
N THR A 339 -34.96 9.70 26.98
CA THR A 339 -33.59 9.92 26.51
C THR A 339 -33.26 9.00 25.32
N VAL A 340 -33.71 7.75 25.37
CA VAL A 340 -33.52 6.79 24.28
C VAL A 340 -34.29 7.22 23.05
N ALA A 341 -35.54 7.71 23.20
CA ALA A 341 -36.33 8.24 22.09
C ALA A 341 -35.63 9.44 21.42
N LEU A 342 -35.08 10.39 22.21
CA LEU A 342 -34.30 11.51 21.67
C LEU A 342 -33.01 11.05 20.96
N LYS A 343 -32.31 10.11 21.54
CA LYS A 343 -31.11 9.49 20.90
C LYS A 343 -31.49 8.83 19.59
N THR A 344 -32.61 8.08 19.55
CA THR A 344 -33.12 7.45 18.33
C THR A 344 -33.41 8.47 17.23
N LEU A 345 -34.10 9.57 17.57
CA LEU A 345 -34.38 10.65 16.60
C LEU A 345 -33.11 11.27 16.03
N LEU A 346 -32.11 11.56 16.90
CA LEU A 346 -30.81 12.09 16.46
C LEU A 346 -30.02 11.08 15.63
N PHE A 347 -30.14 9.81 15.95
CA PHE A 347 -29.45 8.74 15.23
C PHE A 347 -29.91 8.57 13.78
N PHE A 348 -31.17 8.91 13.49
CA PHE A 348 -31.75 8.84 12.15
C PHE A 348 -31.78 10.19 11.40
N GLN A 349 -31.35 11.26 11.98
CA GLN A 349 -31.30 12.59 11.36
C GLN A 349 -29.92 12.90 10.74
#